data_c944a79f8583b3b123784260e413f910
#
_entry.id   c944a79f8583b3b123784260e413f910
#
_cell.length_a   1.000
_cell.length_b   1.000
_cell.length_c   1.000
_cell.angle_alpha   90.00
_cell.angle_beta   90.00
_cell.angle_gamma   90.00
#
_symmetry.space_group_name_H-M   'P 1'
#
loop_
_entity.id
_entity.type
_entity.pdbx_description
1 polymer ?
#
loop_
_entity_poly.entity_id
_entity_poly.type
_entity_poly.pdbx_seq_one_letter_code
_entity_poly.pdbx_strand_id
1 'polypeptide(L)'
;MAAGDIMLGDNQYGKAECRLVKITRDGDVHGIEDLSVTSQLRGDFEACHTEGDNAQVVATDTQKNTVYAYAKEHGIGSPEEFLLRLGRHFVDDYPWVTGGRWEAEQYMWQRITVDGQPHDHSFVRTGQETRTAVVQVDGDETHVVAGLTDCTVLKSTGSEFHGFPRDRYTTLPETDDRILATSVTAWWRYADLPSDVNGTYAAIRDLLLSTFATFHSLALQQTLFAMGKAVLEAHPGIAEIKFSMPNKHHFLVDLAPFGLENPNEVFFAADRPYGLIQATVLREGAATAPAAWATIPGFA
;
A
#
# COMPACT_ATOMS: atom_id res chain seq x y z
N MET A 1 -28.02 -21.37 -29.89
CA MET A 1 -26.64 -20.84 -30.12
C MET A 1 -25.73 -22.05 -29.98
N ALA A 2 -24.86 -22.34 -30.95
CA ALA A 2 -23.80 -23.33 -30.78
C ALA A 2 -22.92 -22.87 -29.64
N ALA A 3 -22.55 -23.77 -28.74
CA ALA A 3 -21.51 -23.48 -27.73
C ALA A 3 -20.21 -23.17 -28.48
N GLY A 4 -19.65 -21.97 -28.27
CA GLY A 4 -18.34 -21.67 -28.81
C GLY A 4 -17.26 -22.54 -28.17
N ASP A 5 -16.10 -22.62 -28.79
CA ASP A 5 -14.95 -23.33 -28.22
C ASP A 5 -14.55 -22.68 -26.88
N ILE A 6 -14.16 -23.52 -25.93
CA ILE A 6 -13.65 -23.08 -24.62
C ILE A 6 -12.15 -22.88 -24.76
N MET A 7 -11.66 -21.71 -24.36
CA MET A 7 -10.24 -21.35 -24.44
C MET A 7 -9.75 -20.79 -23.10
N LEU A 8 -8.44 -20.89 -22.85
CA LEU A 8 -7.79 -20.25 -21.70
C LEU A 8 -7.86 -18.72 -21.87
N GLY A 9 -8.30 -18.02 -20.83
CA GLY A 9 -8.23 -16.58 -20.75
C GLY A 9 -6.94 -16.09 -20.09
N ASP A 10 -6.98 -14.83 -19.61
CA ASP A 10 -5.85 -14.25 -18.88
C ASP A 10 -5.42 -15.16 -17.73
N ASN A 11 -4.12 -15.36 -17.62
CA ASN A 11 -3.55 -16.22 -16.59
C ASN A 11 -2.23 -15.64 -16.08
N GLN A 12 -1.90 -16.00 -14.85
CA GLN A 12 -0.61 -15.76 -14.22
C GLN A 12 -0.36 -16.80 -13.15
N TYR A 13 0.91 -17.07 -12.89
CA TYR A 13 1.30 -17.97 -11.81
C TYR A 13 2.60 -17.51 -11.16
N GLY A 14 2.86 -17.97 -9.94
CA GLY A 14 4.12 -17.62 -9.31
C GLY A 14 4.23 -18.11 -7.88
N LYS A 15 5.07 -17.43 -7.11
CA LYS A 15 5.32 -17.71 -5.69
C LYS A 15 4.91 -16.52 -4.85
N ALA A 16 3.96 -16.75 -3.96
CA ALA A 16 3.47 -15.71 -3.06
C ALA A 16 4.19 -15.74 -1.71
N GLU A 17 4.26 -14.56 -1.09
CA GLU A 17 4.64 -14.36 0.31
C GLU A 17 6.01 -14.95 0.69
N CYS A 18 7.01 -14.80 -0.18
CA CYS A 18 8.38 -15.16 0.15
C CYS A 18 8.90 -14.26 1.27
N ARG A 19 8.90 -14.76 2.51
CA ARG A 19 9.40 -14.03 3.67
C ARG A 19 10.91 -13.93 3.61
N LEU A 20 11.43 -12.70 3.69
CA LEU A 20 12.82 -12.36 3.55
C LEU A 20 13.23 -11.40 4.67
N VAL A 21 14.22 -11.78 5.46
CA VAL A 21 14.93 -10.88 6.38
C VAL A 21 16.38 -10.82 5.97
N LYS A 22 16.86 -9.62 5.65
CA LYS A 22 18.26 -9.37 5.36
C LYS A 22 18.88 -8.55 6.49
N ILE A 23 19.97 -9.05 7.03
CA ILE A 23 20.81 -8.33 8.01
C ILE A 23 22.08 -7.86 7.31
N THR A 24 22.28 -6.55 7.29
CA THR A 24 23.55 -5.94 6.88
C THR A 24 24.45 -5.85 8.10
N ARG A 25 25.65 -6.44 8.00
CA ARG A 25 26.66 -6.47 9.05
C ARG A 25 27.90 -5.72 8.56
N ASP A 26 27.84 -4.41 8.68
CA ASP A 26 28.97 -3.53 8.37
C ASP A 26 29.47 -2.92 9.68
N GLY A 27 30.49 -3.58 10.27
CA GLY A 27 30.93 -3.30 11.62
C GLY A 27 29.95 -3.76 12.69
N ASP A 28 29.94 -3.04 13.83
CA ASP A 28 29.11 -3.39 14.99
C ASP A 28 27.64 -2.96 14.84
N VAL A 29 27.37 -1.97 13.99
CA VAL A 29 26.02 -1.42 13.77
C VAL A 29 25.36 -2.14 12.61
N HIS A 30 24.39 -3.00 12.94
CA HIS A 30 23.68 -3.80 11.92
C HIS A 30 22.48 -3.06 11.33
N GLY A 31 22.17 -3.34 10.06
CA GLY A 31 20.91 -2.96 9.40
C GLY A 31 19.95 -4.14 9.33
N ILE A 32 18.66 -3.88 9.24
CA ILE A 32 17.62 -4.89 9.01
C ILE A 32 16.68 -4.42 7.91
N GLU A 33 16.37 -5.34 6.98
CA GLU A 33 15.36 -5.21 5.95
C GLU A 33 14.48 -6.46 6.02
N ASP A 34 13.16 -6.28 6.16
CA ASP A 34 12.20 -7.35 6.39
C ASP A 34 11.04 -7.20 5.40
N LEU A 35 10.95 -8.14 4.45
CA LEU A 35 10.00 -8.10 3.35
C LEU A 35 9.20 -9.40 3.24
N SER A 36 8.00 -9.29 2.69
CA SER A 36 7.24 -10.38 2.09
C SER A 36 7.14 -10.08 0.59
N VAL A 37 7.63 -10.97 -0.26
CA VAL A 37 7.72 -10.75 -1.71
C VAL A 37 6.88 -11.78 -2.44
N THR A 38 6.01 -11.30 -3.35
CA THR A 38 5.25 -12.13 -4.27
C THR A 38 5.75 -11.89 -5.69
N SER A 39 6.00 -12.96 -6.43
CA SER A 39 6.39 -12.96 -7.84
C SER A 39 5.34 -13.71 -8.64
N GLN A 40 4.80 -13.09 -9.67
CA GLN A 40 3.81 -13.69 -10.57
C GLN A 40 4.21 -13.38 -12.02
N LEU A 41 4.28 -14.41 -12.85
CA LEU A 41 4.68 -14.33 -14.26
C LEU A 41 3.47 -14.44 -15.17
N ARG A 42 3.48 -13.68 -16.26
CA ARG A 42 2.57 -13.76 -17.41
C ARG A 42 3.36 -14.04 -18.67
N GLY A 43 2.76 -14.79 -19.60
CA GLY A 43 3.43 -15.13 -20.85
C GLY A 43 2.76 -16.31 -21.55
N ASP A 44 3.52 -17.00 -22.39
CA ASP A 44 3.05 -18.18 -23.12
C ASP A 44 3.07 -19.43 -22.22
N PHE A 45 1.97 -19.61 -21.48
CA PHE A 45 1.78 -20.70 -20.51
C PHE A 45 0.55 -21.57 -20.86
N GLU A 46 0.01 -21.45 -22.08
CA GLU A 46 -1.20 -22.19 -22.47
C GLU A 46 -0.99 -23.71 -22.39
N ALA A 47 0.15 -24.22 -22.91
CA ALA A 47 0.42 -25.64 -22.95
C ALA A 47 0.46 -26.30 -21.56
N CYS A 48 0.92 -25.60 -20.54
CA CYS A 48 0.91 -26.17 -19.18
C CYS A 48 -0.50 -26.31 -18.61
N HIS A 49 -1.45 -25.46 -19.04
CA HIS A 49 -2.85 -25.52 -18.60
C HIS A 49 -3.67 -26.52 -19.40
N THR A 50 -3.44 -26.63 -20.71
CA THR A 50 -4.27 -27.43 -21.63
C THR A 50 -3.73 -28.82 -21.86
N GLU A 51 -2.40 -29.01 -21.81
CA GLU A 51 -1.72 -30.24 -22.17
C GLU A 51 -0.87 -30.82 -21.04
N GLY A 52 -0.62 -30.03 -19.98
CA GLY A 52 0.29 -30.42 -18.90
C GLY A 52 1.76 -30.35 -19.28
N ASP A 53 2.10 -29.65 -20.37
CA ASP A 53 3.48 -29.44 -20.80
C ASP A 53 4.13 -28.30 -19.99
N ASN A 54 5.17 -28.62 -19.23
CA ASN A 54 5.88 -27.70 -18.36
C ASN A 54 7.16 -27.12 -18.98
N ALA A 55 7.41 -27.29 -20.26
CA ALA A 55 8.65 -26.85 -20.91
C ALA A 55 8.94 -25.35 -20.75
N GLN A 56 7.89 -24.53 -20.66
CA GLN A 56 7.97 -23.07 -20.47
C GLN A 56 7.69 -22.63 -19.02
N VAL A 57 7.47 -23.54 -18.09
CA VAL A 57 7.12 -23.20 -16.71
C VAL A 57 8.38 -22.94 -15.88
N VAL A 58 8.67 -21.69 -15.56
CA VAL A 58 9.67 -21.34 -14.55
C VAL A 58 9.16 -21.81 -13.19
N ALA A 59 9.78 -22.83 -12.62
CA ALA A 59 9.31 -23.42 -11.36
C ALA A 59 9.12 -22.34 -10.27
N THR A 60 8.02 -22.41 -9.52
CA THR A 60 7.77 -21.45 -8.44
C THR A 60 8.85 -21.50 -7.35
N ASP A 61 9.53 -22.63 -7.20
CA ASP A 61 10.70 -22.75 -6.32
C ASP A 61 11.89 -21.94 -6.86
N THR A 62 12.11 -21.93 -8.17
CA THR A 62 13.11 -21.07 -8.81
C THR A 62 12.81 -19.58 -8.56
N GLN A 63 11.55 -19.16 -8.73
CA GLN A 63 11.15 -17.79 -8.44
C GLN A 63 11.44 -17.39 -6.98
N LYS A 64 11.12 -18.27 -6.01
CA LYS A 64 11.44 -18.08 -4.60
C LYS A 64 12.96 -17.97 -4.38
N ASN A 65 13.74 -18.88 -4.96
CA ASN A 65 15.20 -18.89 -4.79
C ASN A 65 15.84 -17.64 -5.39
N THR A 66 15.31 -17.14 -6.51
CA THR A 66 15.75 -15.87 -7.12
C THR A 66 15.56 -14.69 -6.16
N VAL A 67 14.43 -14.60 -5.45
CA VAL A 67 14.19 -13.57 -4.45
C VAL A 67 15.32 -13.56 -3.40
N TYR A 68 15.68 -14.71 -2.85
CA TYR A 68 16.74 -14.79 -1.82
C TYR A 68 18.13 -14.54 -2.38
N ALA A 69 18.44 -15.09 -3.55
CA ALA A 69 19.72 -14.89 -4.20
C ALA A 69 19.95 -13.40 -4.52
N TYR A 70 18.98 -12.74 -5.14
CA TYR A 70 19.05 -11.33 -5.51
C TYR A 70 19.18 -10.40 -4.30
N ALA A 71 18.50 -10.69 -3.20
CA ALA A 71 18.67 -9.95 -1.95
C ALA A 71 20.10 -10.04 -1.41
N LYS A 72 20.76 -11.20 -1.61
CA LYS A 72 22.17 -11.39 -1.20
C LYS A 72 23.14 -10.71 -2.17
N GLU A 73 22.96 -10.92 -3.46
CA GLU A 73 23.92 -10.52 -4.51
C GLU A 73 23.86 -9.02 -4.80
N HIS A 74 22.65 -8.46 -4.84
CA HIS A 74 22.44 -7.08 -5.27
C HIS A 74 21.94 -6.15 -4.16
N GLY A 75 21.62 -6.68 -2.98
CA GLY A 75 20.94 -5.92 -1.94
C GLY A 75 19.47 -5.68 -2.24
N ILE A 76 18.76 -5.08 -1.30
CA ILE A 76 17.35 -4.70 -1.46
C ILE A 76 17.26 -3.25 -1.94
N GLY A 77 17.88 -2.31 -1.22
CA GLY A 77 17.74 -0.88 -1.48
C GLY A 77 16.36 -0.39 -1.09
N SER A 78 15.52 -0.05 -2.07
CA SER A 78 14.09 0.13 -1.89
C SER A 78 13.32 -1.10 -2.39
N PRO A 79 12.11 -1.38 -1.86
CA PRO A 79 11.25 -2.44 -2.38
C PRO A 79 10.99 -2.30 -3.89
N GLU A 80 10.75 -1.09 -4.36
CA GLU A 80 10.48 -0.77 -5.75
C GLU A 80 11.65 -1.14 -6.67
N GLU A 81 12.87 -0.76 -6.31
CA GLU A 81 14.08 -1.09 -7.09
C GLU A 81 14.38 -2.59 -7.06
N PHE A 82 14.12 -3.25 -5.93
CA PHE A 82 14.27 -4.69 -5.79
C PHE A 82 13.30 -5.44 -6.71
N LEU A 83 12.03 -5.05 -6.72
CA LEU A 83 11.00 -5.65 -7.59
C LEU A 83 11.26 -5.37 -9.08
N LEU A 84 11.73 -4.17 -9.44
CA LEU A 84 12.13 -3.85 -10.81
C LEU A 84 13.25 -4.77 -11.30
N ARG A 85 14.23 -5.06 -10.44
CA ARG A 85 15.34 -5.95 -10.74
C ARG A 85 14.87 -7.40 -10.93
N LEU A 86 13.96 -7.87 -10.06
CA LEU A 86 13.34 -9.18 -10.21
C LEU A 86 12.53 -9.29 -11.49
N GLY A 87 11.70 -8.27 -11.78
CA GLY A 87 10.87 -8.24 -12.99
C GLY A 87 11.70 -8.32 -14.26
N ARG A 88 12.75 -7.51 -14.35
CA ARG A 88 13.68 -7.52 -15.49
C ARG A 88 14.33 -8.87 -15.69
N HIS A 89 14.82 -9.52 -14.63
CA HIS A 89 15.40 -10.85 -14.74
C HIS A 89 14.45 -11.84 -15.42
N PHE A 90 13.20 -11.92 -14.97
CA PHE A 90 12.27 -12.89 -15.53
C PHE A 90 11.84 -12.57 -16.96
N VAL A 91 11.69 -11.29 -17.30
CA VAL A 91 11.28 -10.88 -18.64
C VAL A 91 12.45 -10.96 -19.63
N ASP A 92 13.66 -10.61 -19.20
CA ASP A 92 14.84 -10.58 -20.10
C ASP A 92 15.42 -11.98 -20.33
N ASP A 93 15.41 -12.86 -19.31
CA ASP A 93 16.07 -14.16 -19.39
C ASP A 93 15.16 -15.29 -19.93
N TYR A 94 13.83 -15.10 -19.94
CA TYR A 94 12.85 -16.07 -20.42
C TYR A 94 12.00 -15.50 -21.56
N PRO A 95 12.34 -15.75 -22.84
CA PRO A 95 11.67 -15.10 -23.98
C PRO A 95 10.16 -15.32 -24.09
N TRP A 96 9.62 -16.33 -23.42
CA TRP A 96 8.18 -16.59 -23.36
C TRP A 96 7.47 -15.89 -22.20
N VAL A 97 8.20 -15.25 -21.29
CA VAL A 97 7.65 -14.39 -20.23
C VAL A 97 7.50 -12.99 -20.78
N THR A 98 6.28 -12.57 -21.03
CA THR A 98 5.97 -11.25 -21.62
C THR A 98 5.68 -10.18 -20.59
N GLY A 99 5.57 -10.55 -19.31
CA GLY A 99 5.29 -9.64 -18.24
C GLY A 99 5.07 -10.34 -16.91
N GLY A 100 4.58 -9.59 -15.95
CA GLY A 100 4.31 -10.13 -14.63
C GLY A 100 3.92 -9.04 -13.63
N ARG A 101 3.70 -9.49 -12.41
CA ARG A 101 3.44 -8.65 -11.26
C ARG A 101 4.32 -9.09 -10.10
N TRP A 102 5.08 -8.15 -9.57
CA TRP A 102 5.94 -8.35 -8.39
C TRP A 102 5.48 -7.39 -7.31
N GLU A 103 5.28 -7.93 -6.12
CA GLU A 103 4.79 -7.18 -4.96
C GLU A 103 5.73 -7.36 -3.78
N ALA A 104 5.85 -6.33 -2.97
CA ALA A 104 6.51 -6.40 -1.69
C ALA A 104 5.73 -5.67 -0.60
N GLU A 105 5.66 -6.30 0.56
CA GLU A 105 5.34 -5.67 1.82
C GLU A 105 6.63 -5.53 2.63
N GLN A 106 6.95 -4.32 3.04
CA GLN A 106 8.10 -4.06 3.90
C GLN A 106 7.64 -3.74 5.31
N TYR A 107 8.13 -4.52 6.25
CA TYR A 107 7.84 -4.37 7.67
C TYR A 107 8.90 -3.50 8.33
N MET A 108 8.45 -2.39 8.93
CA MET A 108 9.35 -1.39 9.48
C MET A 108 9.84 -1.77 10.88
N TRP A 109 11.13 -1.56 11.12
CA TRP A 109 11.79 -1.80 12.39
C TRP A 109 12.50 -0.54 12.87
N GLN A 110 12.39 -0.27 14.15
CA GLN A 110 13.11 0.81 14.83
C GLN A 110 14.15 0.23 15.79
N ARG A 111 15.30 0.88 15.88
CA ARG A 111 16.31 0.48 16.86
C ARG A 111 15.79 0.69 18.28
N ILE A 112 16.03 -0.29 19.15
CA ILE A 112 15.72 -0.15 20.57
C ILE A 112 16.69 0.87 21.17
N THR A 113 16.18 1.79 21.96
CA THR A 113 16.95 2.78 22.66
C THR A 113 17.38 2.25 24.03
N VAL A 114 18.66 2.28 24.35
CA VAL A 114 19.22 1.93 25.66
C VAL A 114 20.01 3.14 26.14
N ASP A 115 19.75 3.62 27.34
CA ASP A 115 20.40 4.80 27.95
C ASP A 115 20.39 6.04 27.02
N GLY A 116 19.30 6.24 26.29
CA GLY A 116 19.10 7.37 25.36
C GLY A 116 19.82 7.23 24.02
N GLN A 117 20.49 6.12 23.74
CA GLN A 117 21.19 5.85 22.50
C GLN A 117 20.57 4.68 21.72
N PRO A 118 20.44 4.75 20.37
CA PRO A 118 20.01 3.64 19.57
C PRO A 118 20.96 2.45 19.68
N HIS A 119 20.44 1.27 20.02
CA HIS A 119 21.23 0.04 20.15
C HIS A 119 21.74 -0.46 18.78
N ASP A 120 22.94 -0.98 18.73
CA ASP A 120 23.65 -1.31 17.48
C ASP A 120 22.95 -2.40 16.64
N HIS A 121 22.32 -3.39 17.28
CA HIS A 121 21.80 -4.57 16.60
C HIS A 121 20.48 -5.13 17.20
N SER A 122 19.73 -4.31 17.96
CA SER A 122 18.43 -4.73 18.52
C SER A 122 17.32 -3.82 18.02
N PHE A 123 16.20 -4.44 17.66
CA PHE A 123 15.11 -3.77 16.96
C PHE A 123 13.75 -4.11 17.54
N VAL A 124 12.79 -3.20 17.39
CA VAL A 124 11.37 -3.37 17.71
C VAL A 124 10.53 -3.02 16.49
N ARG A 125 9.44 -3.77 16.26
CA ARG A 125 8.48 -3.47 15.18
C ARG A 125 7.75 -2.16 15.47
N THR A 126 7.63 -1.31 14.43
CA THR A 126 6.92 -0.04 14.51
C THR A 126 5.49 -0.19 14.02
N GLY A 127 4.53 -0.37 14.96
CA GLY A 127 3.10 -0.36 14.66
C GLY A 127 2.61 -1.40 13.66
N GLN A 128 1.40 -1.17 13.12
CA GLN A 128 0.75 -2.02 12.12
C GLN A 128 1.02 -1.57 10.69
N GLU A 129 1.44 -0.32 10.50
CA GLU A 129 1.72 0.24 9.17
C GLU A 129 2.72 -0.63 8.41
N THR A 130 2.40 -0.89 7.14
CA THR A 130 3.23 -1.65 6.22
C THR A 130 3.48 -0.80 4.98
N ARG A 131 4.74 -0.67 4.56
CA ARG A 131 5.09 -0.10 3.26
C ARG A 131 4.84 -1.14 2.19
N THR A 132 4.24 -0.73 1.07
CA THR A 132 3.94 -1.61 -0.05
C THR A 132 4.60 -1.08 -1.33
N ALA A 133 4.97 -2.00 -2.19
CA ALA A 133 5.41 -1.70 -3.54
C ALA A 133 4.88 -2.75 -4.52
N VAL A 134 4.56 -2.31 -5.73
CA VAL A 134 4.15 -3.17 -6.84
C VAL A 134 4.88 -2.72 -8.10
N VAL A 135 5.44 -3.67 -8.81
CA VAL A 135 5.95 -3.49 -10.16
C VAL A 135 5.13 -4.36 -11.09
N GLN A 136 4.57 -3.77 -12.12
CA GLN A 136 3.91 -4.48 -13.21
C GLN A 136 4.68 -4.26 -14.50
N VAL A 137 4.93 -5.34 -15.22
CA VAL A 137 5.45 -5.33 -16.59
C VAL A 137 4.39 -5.93 -17.50
N ASP A 138 4.09 -5.25 -18.59
CA ASP A 138 3.14 -5.70 -19.60
C ASP A 138 3.68 -5.32 -21.00
N GLY A 139 4.33 -6.26 -21.66
CA GLY A 139 5.11 -5.98 -22.86
C GLY A 139 6.22 -4.96 -22.59
N ASP A 140 6.20 -3.86 -23.34
CA ASP A 140 7.19 -2.78 -23.23
C ASP A 140 6.88 -1.79 -22.09
N GLU A 141 5.71 -1.89 -21.47
CA GLU A 141 5.30 -0.99 -20.40
C GLU A 141 5.74 -1.52 -19.02
N THR A 142 6.28 -0.62 -18.21
CA THR A 142 6.63 -0.91 -16.82
C THR A 142 6.00 0.14 -15.91
N HIS A 143 5.24 -0.32 -14.92
CA HIS A 143 4.58 0.53 -13.95
C HIS A 143 5.12 0.25 -12.55
N VAL A 144 5.36 1.31 -11.79
CA VAL A 144 5.79 1.24 -10.39
C VAL A 144 4.76 1.96 -9.54
N VAL A 145 4.20 1.23 -8.58
CA VAL A 145 3.28 1.74 -7.56
C VAL A 145 3.90 1.51 -6.21
N ALA A 146 3.99 2.55 -5.41
CA ALA A 146 4.39 2.47 -4.01
C ALA A 146 3.20 2.82 -3.11
N GLY A 147 3.28 2.49 -1.85
CA GLY A 147 2.20 2.79 -0.93
C GLY A 147 2.48 2.44 0.52
N LEU A 148 1.46 2.67 1.32
CA LEU A 148 1.37 2.23 2.71
C LEU A 148 -0.03 1.72 3.02
N THR A 149 -0.12 0.77 3.93
CA THR A 149 -1.37 0.22 4.46
C THR A 149 -1.39 0.30 5.97
N ASP A 150 -2.59 0.27 6.57
CA ASP A 150 -2.81 0.21 8.01
C ASP A 150 -2.18 1.36 8.82
N CYS A 151 -1.94 2.52 8.19
CA CYS A 151 -1.49 3.72 8.88
C CYS A 151 -2.67 4.34 9.65
N THR A 152 -2.84 3.93 10.90
CA THR A 152 -3.95 4.40 11.74
C THR A 152 -3.64 5.76 12.33
N VAL A 153 -4.50 6.74 12.06
CA VAL A 153 -4.40 8.12 12.53
C VAL A 153 -5.69 8.58 13.18
N LEU A 154 -5.56 9.48 14.16
CA LEU A 154 -6.67 10.08 14.87
C LEU A 154 -6.34 11.53 15.21
N LYS A 155 -7.34 12.42 15.07
CA LYS A 155 -7.34 13.72 15.71
C LYS A 155 -8.59 13.90 16.56
N SER A 156 -8.43 14.48 17.74
CA SER A 156 -9.49 14.59 18.74
C SER A 156 -10.43 15.77 18.55
N THR A 157 -10.08 16.69 17.64
CA THR A 157 -10.82 17.91 17.31
C THR A 157 -10.47 18.38 15.89
N GLY A 158 -11.06 19.48 15.44
CA GLY A 158 -10.80 20.06 14.11
C GLY A 158 -11.43 19.24 12.97
N SER A 159 -12.55 18.60 13.26
CA SER A 159 -13.37 17.89 12.28
C SER A 159 -14.85 18.12 12.55
N GLU A 160 -15.58 18.43 11.51
CA GLU A 160 -17.03 18.69 11.51
C GLU A 160 -17.73 17.77 10.51
N PHE A 161 -19.08 17.80 10.56
CA PHE A 161 -19.89 17.19 9.52
C PHE A 161 -21.29 17.80 9.50
N HIS A 162 -21.60 18.58 8.45
CA HIS A 162 -22.82 19.34 8.29
C HIS A 162 -23.37 19.29 6.87
N GLY A 163 -24.60 19.72 6.71
CA GLY A 163 -25.24 20.01 5.43
C GLY A 163 -25.54 18.77 4.59
N PHE A 164 -25.54 17.58 5.19
CA PHE A 164 -25.90 16.36 4.49
C PHE A 164 -27.42 16.25 4.29
N PRO A 165 -27.90 15.64 3.19
CA PRO A 165 -29.33 15.48 2.95
C PRO A 165 -29.97 14.59 4.03
N ARG A 166 -31.24 14.91 4.36
CA ARG A 166 -31.99 14.20 5.38
C ARG A 166 -33.23 13.53 4.78
N ASP A 167 -33.47 12.30 5.20
CA ASP A 167 -34.68 11.55 4.89
C ASP A 167 -35.23 10.88 6.16
N ARG A 168 -36.23 10.02 6.02
CA ARG A 168 -36.86 9.32 7.16
C ARG A 168 -35.92 8.37 7.92
N TYR A 169 -34.76 8.03 7.36
CA TYR A 169 -33.75 7.15 7.96
C TYR A 169 -32.57 7.92 8.52
N THR A 170 -32.52 9.23 8.36
CA THR A 170 -31.41 10.05 8.83
C THR A 170 -31.55 10.35 10.31
N THR A 171 -30.77 9.67 11.13
CA THR A 171 -30.72 9.90 12.58
C THR A 171 -29.46 10.63 13.02
N LEU A 172 -28.43 10.72 12.15
CA LEU A 172 -27.17 11.37 12.46
C LEU A 172 -27.39 12.86 12.75
N PRO A 173 -26.95 13.38 13.89
CA PRO A 173 -26.91 14.83 14.13
C PRO A 173 -25.76 15.48 13.35
N GLU A 174 -25.94 16.74 13.01
CA GLU A 174 -24.83 17.60 12.59
C GLU A 174 -23.89 17.87 13.75
N THR A 175 -22.61 18.08 13.47
CA THR A 175 -21.61 18.32 14.50
C THR A 175 -20.56 19.31 14.03
N ASP A 176 -20.23 20.26 14.91
CA ASP A 176 -19.18 21.27 14.71
C ASP A 176 -17.80 20.76 15.16
N ASP A 177 -17.77 19.72 15.95
CA ASP A 177 -16.54 19.10 16.43
C ASP A 177 -16.74 17.61 16.70
N ARG A 178 -15.78 16.81 16.25
CA ARG A 178 -15.79 15.36 16.46
C ARG A 178 -14.37 14.78 16.40
N ILE A 179 -14.20 13.59 16.96
CA ILE A 179 -13.03 12.75 16.68
C ILE A 179 -13.07 12.33 15.21
N LEU A 180 -11.96 12.50 14.51
CA LEU A 180 -11.74 11.94 13.18
C LEU A 180 -10.63 10.89 13.25
N ALA A 181 -10.98 9.63 13.01
CA ALA A 181 -10.04 8.52 13.01
C ALA A 181 -10.21 7.67 11.75
N THR A 182 -9.10 7.24 11.20
CA THR A 182 -9.07 6.36 10.01
C THR A 182 -7.83 5.47 10.01
N SER A 183 -7.84 4.41 9.21
CA SER A 183 -6.67 3.63 8.85
C SER A 183 -6.34 3.93 7.40
N VAL A 184 -5.34 4.77 7.16
CA VAL A 184 -4.99 5.19 5.80
C VAL A 184 -4.33 4.04 5.07
N THR A 185 -4.91 3.69 3.92
CA THR A 185 -4.25 2.97 2.85
C THR A 185 -4.08 3.94 1.69
N ALA A 186 -2.87 4.13 1.22
CA ALA A 186 -2.55 5.01 0.11
C ALA A 186 -1.57 4.34 -0.83
N TRP A 187 -1.87 4.39 -2.14
CA TRP A 187 -0.98 3.90 -3.19
C TRP A 187 -0.77 5.00 -4.22
N TRP A 188 0.48 5.25 -4.60
CA TRP A 188 0.83 6.23 -5.62
C TRP A 188 1.62 5.61 -6.75
N ARG A 189 1.30 6.02 -7.96
CA ARG A 189 1.99 5.57 -9.16
C ARG A 189 3.04 6.61 -9.57
N TYR A 190 4.25 6.14 -9.74
CA TYR A 190 5.31 6.94 -10.31
C TYR A 190 5.10 7.12 -11.83
N ALA A 191 5.18 8.37 -12.32
CA ALA A 191 5.43 8.65 -13.71
C ALA A 191 6.93 8.52 -14.00
N ASP A 192 7.74 9.03 -13.05
CA ASP A 192 9.20 8.93 -13.07
C ASP A 192 9.67 8.46 -11.68
N LEU A 193 10.42 7.37 -11.63
CA LEU A 193 10.97 6.86 -10.38
C LEU A 193 12.09 7.80 -9.90
N PRO A 194 12.02 8.32 -8.64
CA PRO A 194 13.03 9.22 -8.12
C PRO A 194 14.36 8.50 -7.86
N SER A 195 15.46 9.24 -7.85
CA SER A 195 16.79 8.69 -7.53
C SER A 195 16.94 8.26 -6.05
N ASP A 196 16.19 8.87 -5.14
CA ASP A 196 16.07 8.47 -3.74
C ASP A 196 14.63 8.04 -3.45
N VAL A 197 14.34 6.77 -3.73
CA VAL A 197 13.00 6.18 -3.54
C VAL A 197 12.64 6.11 -2.06
N ASN A 198 13.60 5.76 -1.19
CA ASN A 198 13.35 5.66 0.25
C ASN A 198 13.09 7.02 0.89
N GLY A 199 13.87 8.04 0.54
CA GLY A 199 13.64 9.41 1.00
C GLY A 199 12.31 9.97 0.49
N THR A 200 11.96 9.68 -0.76
CA THR A 200 10.65 10.07 -1.33
C THR A 200 9.48 9.41 -0.60
N TYR A 201 9.57 8.10 -0.31
CA TYR A 201 8.57 7.41 0.49
C TYR A 201 8.40 8.08 1.87
N ALA A 202 9.49 8.32 2.57
CA ALA A 202 9.46 8.96 3.89
C ALA A 202 8.83 10.36 3.83
N ALA A 203 9.20 11.17 2.83
CA ALA A 203 8.66 12.52 2.65
C ALA A 203 7.15 12.49 2.33
N ILE A 204 6.69 11.56 1.49
CA ILE A 204 5.26 11.40 1.20
C ILE A 204 4.51 10.98 2.46
N ARG A 205 5.01 10.02 3.21
CA ARG A 205 4.40 9.58 4.46
C ARG A 205 4.27 10.73 5.46
N ASP A 206 5.33 11.50 5.67
CA ASP A 206 5.32 12.65 6.58
C ASP A 206 4.35 13.73 6.11
N LEU A 207 4.24 13.94 4.80
CA LEU A 207 3.30 14.89 4.20
C LEU A 207 1.84 14.45 4.39
N LEU A 208 1.54 13.16 4.24
CA LEU A 208 0.22 12.61 4.52
C LEU A 208 -0.17 12.84 5.99
N LEU A 209 0.73 12.53 6.94
CA LEU A 209 0.50 12.70 8.37
C LEU A 209 0.35 14.16 8.77
N SER A 210 1.22 15.04 8.28
CA SER A 210 1.18 16.47 8.60
C SER A 210 -0.07 17.13 8.03
N THR A 211 -0.48 16.76 6.80
CA THR A 211 -1.72 17.28 6.20
C THR A 211 -2.94 16.79 6.99
N PHE A 212 -3.02 15.52 7.35
CA PHE A 212 -4.09 15.01 8.20
C PHE A 212 -4.18 15.78 9.53
N ALA A 213 -3.06 16.05 10.16
CA ALA A 213 -3.01 16.70 11.46
C ALA A 213 -3.44 18.18 11.41
N THR A 214 -3.00 18.91 10.38
CA THR A 214 -3.15 20.38 10.32
C THR A 214 -4.40 20.84 9.57
N PHE A 215 -4.96 20.00 8.70
CA PHE A 215 -6.11 20.38 7.88
C PHE A 215 -7.40 20.33 8.70
N HIS A 216 -8.18 21.43 8.74
CA HIS A 216 -9.52 21.44 9.33
C HIS A 216 -10.49 20.67 8.43
N SER A 217 -11.10 19.62 8.94
CA SER A 217 -11.86 18.65 8.14
C SER A 217 -13.35 18.93 8.21
N LEU A 218 -13.96 19.34 7.10
CA LEU A 218 -15.42 19.41 6.96
C LEU A 218 -16.03 18.03 6.61
N ALA A 219 -15.20 17.14 6.08
CA ALA A 219 -15.52 15.74 5.80
C ALA A 219 -14.24 14.94 5.58
N LEU A 220 -14.24 13.62 5.84
CA LEU A 220 -13.08 12.77 5.55
C LEU A 220 -12.70 12.77 4.06
N GLN A 221 -13.68 12.90 3.16
CA GLN A 221 -13.47 13.06 1.71
C GLN A 221 -12.62 14.29 1.38
N GLN A 222 -12.88 15.42 2.03
CA GLN A 222 -12.11 16.64 1.85
C GLN A 222 -10.68 16.49 2.37
N THR A 223 -10.52 15.85 3.52
CA THR A 223 -9.19 15.53 4.09
C THR A 223 -8.38 14.62 3.16
N LEU A 224 -9.00 13.58 2.64
CA LEU A 224 -8.40 12.67 1.65
C LEU A 224 -7.91 13.47 0.42
N PHE A 225 -8.75 14.32 -0.13
CA PHE A 225 -8.37 15.13 -1.29
C PHE A 225 -7.21 16.09 -0.96
N ALA A 226 -7.24 16.75 0.21
CA ALA A 226 -6.16 17.63 0.65
C ALA A 226 -4.82 16.88 0.78
N MET A 227 -4.84 15.66 1.35
CA MET A 227 -3.67 14.79 1.47
C MET A 227 -3.09 14.43 0.09
N GLY A 228 -3.95 13.97 -0.83
CA GLY A 228 -3.52 13.61 -2.18
C GLY A 228 -2.99 14.81 -2.97
N LYS A 229 -3.66 15.95 -2.85
CA LYS A 229 -3.22 17.21 -3.47
C LYS A 229 -1.84 17.62 -2.97
N ALA A 230 -1.60 17.59 -1.66
CA ALA A 230 -0.31 17.95 -1.08
C ALA A 230 0.82 17.06 -1.61
N VAL A 231 0.58 15.75 -1.73
CA VAL A 231 1.57 14.81 -2.31
C VAL A 231 1.87 15.15 -3.76
N LEU A 232 0.84 15.36 -4.60
CA LEU A 232 1.04 15.67 -6.01
C LEU A 232 1.73 17.02 -6.23
N GLU A 233 1.46 18.02 -5.39
CA GLU A 233 2.11 19.34 -5.46
C GLU A 233 3.61 19.23 -5.11
N ALA A 234 3.95 18.46 -4.08
CA ALA A 234 5.33 18.32 -3.62
C ALA A 234 6.18 17.37 -4.48
N HIS A 235 5.56 16.39 -5.14
CA HIS A 235 6.25 15.34 -5.88
C HIS A 235 5.80 15.27 -7.35
N PRO A 236 6.42 16.05 -8.25
CA PRO A 236 6.03 16.09 -9.68
C PRO A 236 6.14 14.75 -10.41
N GLY A 237 7.01 13.85 -9.96
CA GLY A 237 7.17 12.50 -10.50
C GLY A 237 6.04 11.52 -10.15
N ILE A 238 5.04 11.95 -9.35
CA ILE A 238 3.85 11.16 -9.03
C ILE A 238 2.71 11.56 -9.97
N ALA A 239 2.13 10.59 -10.68
CA ALA A 239 1.03 10.82 -11.60
C ALA A 239 -0.34 10.85 -10.91
N GLU A 240 -0.55 9.93 -9.98
CA GLU A 240 -1.81 9.75 -9.25
C GLU A 240 -1.57 9.08 -7.91
N ILE A 241 -2.48 9.30 -6.96
CA ILE A 241 -2.52 8.63 -5.67
C ILE A 241 -3.94 8.17 -5.36
N LYS A 242 -4.08 6.91 -4.96
CA LYS A 242 -5.35 6.29 -4.57
C LYS A 242 -5.40 6.08 -3.07
N PHE A 243 -6.57 6.32 -2.50
CA PHE A 243 -6.80 6.14 -1.08
C PHE A 243 -7.95 5.19 -0.79
N SER A 244 -7.81 4.47 0.31
CA SER A 244 -8.90 3.81 1.03
C SER A 244 -8.79 4.19 2.51
N MET A 245 -9.80 4.90 3.01
CA MET A 245 -9.81 5.49 4.35
C MET A 245 -11.13 5.14 5.06
N PRO A 246 -11.21 3.99 5.76
CA PRO A 246 -12.36 3.67 6.58
C PRO A 246 -12.50 4.67 7.72
N ASN A 247 -13.69 5.28 7.85
CA ASN A 247 -13.99 6.20 8.95
C ASN A 247 -14.26 5.39 10.24
N LYS A 248 -13.30 5.38 11.16
CA LYS A 248 -13.41 4.69 12.45
C LYS A 248 -14.19 5.57 13.43
N HIS A 249 -15.47 5.24 13.61
CA HIS A 249 -16.36 6.06 14.40
C HIS A 249 -16.05 6.00 15.90
N HIS A 250 -16.19 7.16 16.57
CA HIS A 250 -16.12 7.32 18.01
C HIS A 250 -17.43 7.95 18.47
N PHE A 251 -18.18 7.24 19.31
CA PHE A 251 -19.47 7.70 19.82
C PHE A 251 -19.32 8.11 21.28
N LEU A 252 -19.81 9.32 21.60
CA LEU A 252 -19.79 9.80 22.96
C LEU A 252 -20.64 8.87 23.85
N VAL A 253 -20.09 8.43 24.96
CA VAL A 253 -20.78 7.55 25.91
C VAL A 253 -21.70 8.40 26.79
N ASP A 254 -22.98 8.00 26.91
CA ASP A 254 -23.89 8.60 27.88
C ASP A 254 -23.54 8.13 29.30
N LEU A 255 -23.02 9.02 30.12
CA LEU A 255 -22.67 8.79 31.52
C LEU A 255 -23.70 9.32 32.52
N ALA A 256 -24.80 9.95 32.05
CA ALA A 256 -25.87 10.48 32.89
C ALA A 256 -26.51 9.39 33.82
N PRO A 257 -26.68 8.10 33.40
CA PRO A 257 -27.16 7.06 34.29
C PRO A 257 -26.29 6.81 35.51
N PHE A 258 -25.02 7.23 35.48
CA PHE A 258 -24.07 7.12 36.59
C PHE A 258 -23.89 8.43 37.36
N GLY A 259 -24.67 9.47 37.00
CA GLY A 259 -24.56 10.80 37.62
C GLY A 259 -23.31 11.56 37.23
N LEU A 260 -22.71 11.24 36.08
CA LEU A 260 -21.50 11.86 35.56
C LEU A 260 -21.82 12.67 34.30
N GLU A 261 -21.10 13.77 34.13
CA GLU A 261 -21.05 14.49 32.86
C GLU A 261 -19.96 13.89 31.95
N ASN A 262 -20.15 14.03 30.64
CA ASN A 262 -19.14 13.62 29.66
C ASN A 262 -18.89 14.75 28.66
N PRO A 263 -18.01 15.70 28.98
CA PRO A 263 -17.68 16.82 28.12
C PRO A 263 -16.70 16.43 27.01
N ASN A 264 -17.09 15.49 26.12
CA ASN A 264 -16.27 14.95 25.02
C ASN A 264 -14.96 14.27 25.46
N GLU A 265 -15.01 13.50 26.54
CA GLU A 265 -13.82 12.82 27.10
C GLU A 265 -13.86 11.31 26.91
N VAL A 266 -15.03 10.66 27.08
CA VAL A 266 -15.15 9.21 27.03
C VAL A 266 -16.00 8.77 25.84
N PHE A 267 -15.40 7.98 24.96
CA PHE A 267 -16.01 7.53 23.72
C PHE A 267 -16.01 6.02 23.60
N PHE A 268 -17.02 5.48 22.95
CA PHE A 268 -17.02 4.13 22.43
C PHE A 268 -16.37 4.12 21.04
N ALA A 269 -15.22 3.47 20.92
CA ALA A 269 -14.54 3.28 19.65
C ALA A 269 -15.17 2.09 18.91
N ALA A 270 -15.94 2.39 17.86
CA ALA A 270 -16.59 1.40 17.03
C ALA A 270 -15.69 0.97 15.88
N ASP A 271 -15.45 -0.32 15.75
CA ASP A 271 -14.65 -0.89 14.67
C ASP A 271 -15.49 -1.16 13.41
N ARG A 272 -16.82 -1.38 13.57
CA ARG A 272 -17.76 -1.62 12.48
C ARG A 272 -19.22 -1.37 12.90
N PRO A 273 -20.14 -1.06 11.96
CA PRO A 273 -19.81 -0.74 10.56
C PRO A 273 -19.06 0.59 10.48
N TYR A 274 -18.29 0.80 9.40
CA TYR A 274 -17.55 2.02 9.13
C TYR A 274 -17.94 2.62 7.77
N GLY A 275 -17.85 3.94 7.64
CA GLY A 275 -17.94 4.59 6.35
C GLY A 275 -16.68 4.30 5.55
N LEU A 276 -16.80 3.71 4.36
CA LEU A 276 -15.67 3.42 3.48
C LEU A 276 -15.52 4.57 2.49
N ILE A 277 -14.45 5.36 2.66
CA ILE A 277 -14.14 6.50 1.80
C ILE A 277 -12.97 6.14 0.91
N GLN A 278 -13.20 6.17 -0.40
CA GLN A 278 -12.18 5.85 -1.40
C GLN A 278 -12.19 6.92 -2.49
N ALA A 279 -11.02 7.32 -2.95
CA ALA A 279 -10.88 8.21 -4.09
C ALA A 279 -9.49 8.12 -4.69
N THR A 280 -9.41 8.54 -5.96
CA THR A 280 -8.15 8.80 -6.66
C THR A 280 -7.98 10.31 -6.80
N VAL A 281 -6.81 10.81 -6.43
CA VAL A 281 -6.38 12.18 -6.73
C VAL A 281 -5.32 12.08 -7.81
N LEU A 282 -5.52 12.77 -8.91
CA LEU A 282 -4.65 12.68 -10.07
C LEU A 282 -4.27 14.08 -10.58
N ARG A 283 -3.17 14.15 -11.29
CA ARG A 283 -2.72 15.36 -11.97
C ARG A 283 -3.52 15.52 -13.26
N GLU A 284 -4.03 16.72 -13.52
CA GLU A 284 -4.71 17.01 -14.77
C GLU A 284 -3.77 16.74 -15.97
N GLY A 285 -4.27 16.00 -16.96
CA GLY A 285 -3.50 15.59 -18.12
C GLY A 285 -2.51 14.43 -17.91
N ALA A 286 -2.46 13.83 -16.72
CA ALA A 286 -1.66 12.63 -16.50
C ALA A 286 -2.17 11.48 -17.39
N ALA A 287 -1.23 10.75 -18.00
CA ALA A 287 -1.56 9.57 -18.78
C ALA A 287 -2.22 8.51 -17.90
N THR A 288 -3.33 7.97 -18.41
CA THR A 288 -3.99 6.83 -17.74
C THR A 288 -3.11 5.59 -17.86
N ALA A 289 -3.05 4.78 -16.82
CA ALA A 289 -2.29 3.54 -16.80
C ALA A 289 -3.11 2.42 -16.10
N PRO A 290 -4.17 1.91 -16.76
CA PRO A 290 -5.00 0.86 -16.15
C PRO A 290 -4.20 -0.38 -15.79
N ALA A 291 -3.20 -0.74 -16.59
CA ALA A 291 -2.32 -1.88 -16.36
C ALA A 291 -1.56 -1.80 -15.03
N ALA A 292 -1.22 -0.59 -14.56
CA ALA A 292 -0.56 -0.40 -13.27
C ALA A 292 -1.39 -0.92 -12.08
N TRP A 293 -2.72 -0.95 -12.23
CA TRP A 293 -3.69 -1.30 -11.19
C TRP A 293 -4.38 -2.64 -11.44
N ALA A 294 -4.14 -3.24 -12.60
CA ALA A 294 -4.82 -4.46 -13.00
C ALA A 294 -4.32 -5.67 -12.18
N THR A 295 -5.27 -6.45 -11.70
CA THR A 295 -5.02 -7.78 -11.15
C THR A 295 -5.98 -8.76 -11.82
N ILE A 296 -5.60 -10.04 -11.89
CA ILE A 296 -6.53 -11.09 -12.33
C ILE A 296 -7.57 -11.26 -11.21
N PRO A 297 -8.88 -11.22 -11.51
CA PRO A 297 -9.92 -11.39 -10.49
C PRO A 297 -9.72 -12.64 -9.65
N GLY A 298 -9.83 -12.49 -8.32
CA GLY A 298 -9.63 -13.57 -7.36
C GLY A 298 -8.17 -13.76 -6.91
N PHE A 299 -7.24 -12.99 -7.46
CA PHE A 299 -5.84 -12.90 -7.01
C PHE A 299 -5.62 -11.48 -6.47
N ALA A 300 -5.43 -11.37 -5.17
CA ALA A 300 -5.18 -10.10 -4.48
C ALA A 300 -3.67 -9.81 -4.45
#